data_08de3759c386940bd048e7b7272b3d7b
#
_entry.id   08de3759c386940bd048e7b7272b3d7b
#
_cell.length_a   1.000
_cell.length_b   1.000
_cell.length_c   1.000
_cell.angle_alpha   90.00
_cell.angle_beta   90.00
_cell.angle_gamma   90.00
#
_symmetry.space_group_name_H-M   'P 1'
#
loop_
_entity.id
_entity.type
_entity.pdbx_description
1 polymer ?
#
loop_
_entity_poly.entity_id
_entity_poly.type
_entity_poly.pdbx_seq_one_letter_code
_entity_poly.pdbx_strand_id
1 'polypeptide(L)' 'MPDFECRLKKYRQMKEMTQEQLALQVGVRRETIMRLEKAQYNPSLKLAIDISRAVEPPIEEIFIFK' A
#
# COMPACT_ATOMS: atom_id res chain seq x y z
N MET A 1 15.20 10.09 3.74
CA MET A 1 14.23 10.43 2.69
C MET A 1 13.67 9.15 2.08
N PRO A 2 12.37 9.07 1.83
CA PRO A 2 11.86 7.89 1.14
C PRO A 2 12.31 7.87 -0.32
N ASP A 3 12.54 6.67 -0.85
CA ASP A 3 12.95 6.46 -2.23
C ASP A 3 11.77 6.52 -3.18
N PHE A 4 10.57 6.59 -2.66
CA PHE A 4 9.37 6.49 -3.48
C PHE A 4 8.25 7.34 -2.93
N GLU A 5 7.32 7.67 -3.80
CA GLU A 5 6.06 8.28 -3.42
C GLU A 5 5.03 7.17 -3.33
N CYS A 6 4.21 7.16 -2.28
CA CYS A 6 3.20 6.14 -2.11
C CYS A 6 1.80 6.74 -2.27
N ARG A 7 1.03 6.19 -3.19
CA ARG A 7 -0.35 6.64 -3.45
C ARG A 7 -1.38 5.64 -2.95
N LEU A 8 -0.95 4.73 -2.09
CA LEU A 8 -1.83 3.68 -1.58
C LEU A 8 -3.07 4.23 -0.89
N LYS A 9 -2.90 5.28 -0.08
CA LYS A 9 -4.03 5.85 0.66
C LYS A 9 -5.16 6.27 -0.29
N LYS A 10 -4.81 6.93 -1.39
CA LYS A 10 -5.78 7.37 -2.39
C LYS A 10 -6.58 6.19 -2.95
N TYR A 11 -5.88 5.15 -3.38
CA TYR A 11 -6.56 4.00 -3.98
C TYR A 11 -7.34 3.19 -2.97
N ARG A 12 -6.81 3.09 -1.74
CA ARG A 12 -7.53 2.43 -0.65
C ARG A 12 -8.85 3.14 -0.35
N GLN A 13 -8.81 4.47 -0.28
CA GLN A 13 -10.02 5.27 -0.03
C GLN A 13 -11.02 5.18 -1.17
N MET A 14 -10.54 5.09 -2.40
CA MET A 14 -11.42 4.89 -3.56
C MET A 14 -12.18 3.57 -3.47
N LYS A 15 -11.61 2.57 -2.80
CA LYS A 15 -12.25 1.28 -2.56
C LYS A 15 -13.06 1.27 -1.26
N GLU A 16 -13.11 2.41 -0.56
CA GLU A 16 -13.82 2.54 0.72
C GLU A 16 -13.32 1.55 1.77
N MET A 17 -12.02 1.31 1.78
CA MET A 17 -11.38 0.41 2.73
C MET A 17 -10.67 1.20 3.82
N THR A 18 -10.77 0.73 5.07
CA THR A 18 -9.95 1.27 6.15
C THR A 18 -8.56 0.66 6.07
N GLN A 19 -7.60 1.27 6.78
CA GLN A 19 -6.25 0.70 6.87
C GLN A 19 -6.29 -0.72 7.46
N GLU A 20 -7.15 -0.93 8.46
CA GLU A 20 -7.28 -2.23 9.10
C GLU A 20 -7.86 -3.27 8.13
N GLN A 21 -8.87 -2.89 7.36
CA GLN A 21 -9.46 -3.80 6.38
C GLN A 21 -8.44 -4.23 5.33
N LEU A 22 -7.65 -3.29 4.83
CA LEU A 22 -6.61 -3.61 3.86
C LEU A 22 -5.55 -4.50 4.50
N ALA A 23 -5.12 -4.16 5.73
CA ALA A 23 -4.13 -4.95 6.46
C ALA A 23 -4.57 -6.41 6.61
N LEU A 24 -5.81 -6.62 7.02
CA LEU A 24 -6.36 -7.97 7.13
C LEU A 24 -6.36 -8.70 5.79
N GLN A 25 -6.73 -8.01 4.73
CA GLN A 25 -6.84 -8.62 3.41
C GLN A 25 -5.48 -9.08 2.87
N VAL A 26 -4.42 -8.31 3.13
CA VAL A 26 -3.08 -8.65 2.63
C VAL A 26 -2.22 -9.34 3.69
N GLY A 27 -2.76 -9.61 4.89
CA GLY A 27 -2.08 -10.42 5.89
C GLY A 27 -0.96 -9.73 6.64
N VAL A 28 -1.09 -8.43 6.89
CA VAL A 28 -0.09 -7.67 7.67
C VAL A 28 -0.79 -6.91 8.78
N ARG A 29 -0.01 -6.25 9.63
CA ARG A 29 -0.55 -5.41 10.70
C ARG A 29 -0.94 -4.05 10.14
N ARG A 30 -1.91 -3.41 10.80
CA ARG A 30 -2.34 -2.07 10.43
C ARG A 30 -1.17 -1.08 10.40
N GLU A 31 -0.24 -1.18 11.37
CA GLU A 31 0.93 -0.31 11.44
C GLU A 31 1.79 -0.41 10.18
N THR A 32 1.87 -1.60 9.59
CA THR A 32 2.60 -1.78 8.35
C THR A 32 1.97 -0.96 7.22
N ILE A 33 0.64 -0.97 7.14
CA ILE A 33 -0.07 -0.17 6.14
C ILE A 33 0.13 1.32 6.41
N MET A 34 0.06 1.74 7.69
CA MET A 34 0.27 3.14 8.07
C MET A 34 1.64 3.64 7.62
N ARG A 35 2.69 2.86 7.90
CA ARG A 35 4.06 3.23 7.53
C ARG A 35 4.23 3.22 6.02
N LEU A 36 3.62 2.27 5.36
CA LEU A 36 3.72 2.15 3.91
C LEU A 36 3.08 3.37 3.23
N GLU A 37 1.94 3.82 3.72
CA GLU A 37 1.26 4.99 3.17
C GLU A 37 2.06 6.27 3.34
N LYS A 38 2.94 6.31 4.35
CA LYS A 38 3.84 7.44 4.57
C LYS A 38 5.19 7.26 3.88
N ALA A 39 5.34 6.22 3.08
CA ALA A 39 6.60 5.86 2.41
C ALA A 39 7.75 5.65 3.41
N GLN A 40 7.43 5.15 4.61
CA GLN A 40 8.42 4.89 5.65
C GLN A 40 8.80 3.41 5.74
N TYR A 41 8.35 2.61 4.79
CA TYR A 41 8.55 1.17 4.81
C TYR A 41 8.61 0.66 3.38
N ASN A 42 9.66 -0.08 3.04
CA ASN A 42 9.78 -0.68 1.71
C ASN A 42 9.03 -2.01 1.70
N PRO A 43 7.98 -2.15 0.89
CA PRO A 43 7.24 -3.41 0.88
C PRO A 43 8.04 -4.51 0.21
N SER A 44 7.85 -5.74 0.67
CA SER A 44 8.35 -6.89 -0.08
C SER A 44 7.60 -6.96 -1.41
N LEU A 45 8.17 -7.67 -2.37
CA LEU A 45 7.52 -7.86 -3.66
C LEU A 45 6.15 -8.52 -3.47
N LYS A 46 6.07 -9.52 -2.60
CA LYS A 46 4.80 -10.20 -2.34
C LYS A 46 3.75 -9.24 -1.79
N LEU A 47 4.14 -8.41 -0.81
CA LEU A 47 3.21 -7.45 -0.22
C LEU A 47 2.74 -6.43 -1.25
N ALA A 48 3.66 -5.93 -2.08
CA ALA A 48 3.30 -4.97 -3.13
C ALA A 48 2.30 -5.58 -4.12
N ILE A 49 2.51 -6.82 -4.50
CA ILE A 49 1.60 -7.53 -5.42
C ILE A 49 0.22 -7.72 -4.76
N ASP A 50 0.21 -8.16 -3.50
CA ASP A 50 -1.05 -8.39 -2.79
C ASP A 50 -1.84 -7.08 -2.64
N ILE A 51 -1.15 -5.99 -2.36
CA ILE A 51 -1.78 -4.68 -2.24
C ILE A 51 -2.36 -4.25 -3.60
N SER A 52 -1.59 -4.41 -4.66
CA SER A 52 -2.05 -4.08 -6.00
C SER A 52 -3.32 -4.84 -6.36
N ARG A 53 -3.38 -6.12 -6.02
CA ARG A 53 -4.58 -6.92 -6.27
C ARG A 53 -5.77 -6.48 -5.43
N ALA A 54 -5.51 -5.99 -4.22
CA ALA A 54 -6.58 -5.56 -3.32
C ALA A 54 -7.18 -4.23 -3.75
N VAL A 55 -6.35 -3.28 -4.19
CA VAL A 55 -6.81 -1.93 -4.55
C VAL A 55 -6.94 -1.73 -6.06
N GLU A 56 -6.47 -2.66 -6.86
CA GLU A 56 -6.62 -2.81 -8.31
C GLU A 56 -5.58 -2.13 -9.21
N PRO A 57 -5.09 -0.90 -8.96
CA PRO A 57 -4.09 -0.34 -9.88
C PRO A 57 -2.80 -1.15 -9.87
N PRO A 58 -2.04 -1.12 -10.97
CA PRO A 58 -0.73 -1.77 -11.00
C PRO A 58 0.22 -1.18 -9.98
N ILE A 59 1.23 -1.96 -9.58
CA ILE A 59 2.22 -1.55 -8.57
C ILE A 59 2.83 -0.20 -8.90
N GLU A 60 3.15 0.04 -10.17
CA GLU A 60 3.82 1.28 -10.61
C GLU A 60 2.97 2.52 -10.41
N GLU A 61 1.65 2.37 -10.30
CA GLU A 61 0.76 3.50 -10.03
C GLU A 61 0.59 3.73 -8.54
N ILE A 62 0.86 2.73 -7.71
CA ILE A 62 0.74 2.83 -6.25
C ILE A 62 2.05 3.31 -5.66
N PHE A 63 3.16 2.73 -6.10
CA PHE A 63 4.50 3.03 -5.59
C PHE A 63 5.32 3.64 -6.72
N ILE A 64 5.57 4.95 -6.63
CA ILE A 64 6.26 5.70 -7.68
C ILE A 64 7.71 5.89 -7.23
N PHE A 65 8.63 5.14 -7.80
CA PHE A 65 10.05 5.26 -7.48
C PHE A 65 10.69 6.36 -8.33
N LYS A 66 11.61 7.06 -7.74
CA LYS A 66 12.26 8.22 -8.40
C LYS A 66 13.68 7.91 -8.83
#